data_6c99f9a80ff587386b49e7de8e2e10f5
#
_entry.id   6c99f9a80ff587386b49e7de8e2e10f5
#
_cell.length_a   1.000
_cell.length_b   1.000
_cell.length_c   1.000
_cell.angle_alpha   90.00
_cell.angle_beta   90.00
_cell.angle_gamma   90.00
#
_symmetry.space_group_name_H-M   'P 1'
#
loop_
_entity.id
_entity.type
_entity.pdbx_description
1 polymer ?
#
loop_
_entity_poly.entity_id
_entity_poly.type
_entity_poly.pdbx_seq_one_letter_code
_entity_poly.pdbx_strand_id
1 'polypeptide(L)' 'QPQNPALRLQVMSAVYVALSRWEPRMTLDSITINSNFDGSMVVALNGRRNNGVPVSLSVSTGAENGSD' A
#
# COMPACT_ATOMS: atom_id res chain seq x y z
N GLN A 1 -11.23 21.01 8.06
CA GLN A 1 -10.34 19.88 8.11
C GLN A 1 -9.14 20.04 7.20
N PRO A 2 -8.00 20.24 7.74
CA PRO A 2 -6.86 20.50 6.89
C PRO A 2 -6.45 19.28 6.08
N GLN A 3 -6.08 19.55 4.87
CA GLN A 3 -5.48 18.58 4.00
C GLN A 3 -3.98 18.73 4.15
N ASN A 4 -3.32 17.63 4.31
CA ASN A 4 -1.88 17.67 4.40
C ASN A 4 -1.31 17.20 3.05
N PRO A 5 -0.79 18.09 2.24
CA PRO A 5 -0.29 17.69 0.92
C PRO A 5 0.85 16.67 1.01
N ALA A 6 1.69 16.78 2.03
CA ALA A 6 2.77 15.83 2.20
C ALA A 6 2.22 14.44 2.51
N LEU A 7 1.19 14.38 3.33
CA LEU A 7 0.57 13.11 3.66
C LEU A 7 -0.09 12.50 2.44
N ARG A 8 -0.79 13.31 1.66
CA ARG A 8 -1.42 12.81 0.44
C ARG A 8 -0.40 12.25 -0.53
N LEU A 9 0.70 12.95 -0.68
CA LEU A 9 1.75 12.50 -1.57
C LEU A 9 2.34 11.18 -1.07
N GLN A 10 2.51 11.06 0.23
CA GLN A 10 3.02 9.86 0.83
C GLN A 10 2.09 8.67 0.59
N VAL A 11 0.80 8.88 0.74
CA VAL A 11 -0.19 7.85 0.48
C VAL A 11 -0.16 7.44 -0.98
N MET A 12 -0.11 8.41 -1.88
CA MET A 12 -0.07 8.13 -3.30
C MET A 12 1.18 7.34 -3.69
N SER A 13 2.31 7.71 -3.10
CA SER A 13 3.56 7.00 -3.35
C SER A 13 3.47 5.56 -2.86
N ALA A 14 2.90 5.38 -1.69
CA ALA A 14 2.76 4.04 -1.12
C ALA A 14 1.86 3.17 -1.98
N VAL A 15 0.76 3.72 -2.44
CA VAL A 15 -0.15 3.00 -3.31
C VAL A 15 0.53 2.65 -4.63
N TYR A 16 1.27 3.60 -5.17
CA TYR A 16 1.98 3.38 -6.42
C TYR A 16 2.97 2.21 -6.29
N VAL A 17 3.74 2.21 -5.21
CA VAL A 17 4.72 1.15 -4.98
C VAL A 17 3.99 -0.20 -4.83
N ALA A 18 2.89 -0.21 -4.08
CA ALA A 18 2.15 -1.44 -3.88
C ALA A 18 1.61 -1.97 -5.20
N LEU A 19 1.02 -1.09 -6.00
CA LEU A 19 0.46 -1.51 -7.27
C LEU A 19 1.54 -1.95 -8.26
N SER A 20 2.73 -1.36 -8.16
CA SER A 20 3.80 -1.77 -9.06
C SER A 20 4.28 -3.19 -8.78
N ARG A 21 4.01 -3.68 -7.59
CA ARG A 21 4.34 -5.06 -7.22
C ARG A 21 3.19 -6.02 -7.48
N TRP A 22 2.03 -5.49 -7.85
CA TRP A 22 0.85 -6.30 -8.07
C TRP A 22 0.90 -6.88 -9.47
N GLU A 23 0.68 -8.15 -9.57
CA GLU A 23 0.76 -8.80 -10.88
C GLU A 23 -0.47 -8.50 -11.70
N PRO A 24 -0.30 -8.32 -13.01
CA PRO A 24 -1.44 -7.98 -13.86
C PRO A 24 -2.48 -9.09 -13.98
N ARG A 25 -2.11 -10.30 -13.60
CA ARG A 25 -3.06 -11.43 -13.69
C ARG A 25 -3.94 -11.56 -12.46
N MET A 26 -3.74 -10.69 -11.49
CA MET A 26 -4.54 -10.73 -10.28
C MET A 26 -5.65 -9.72 -10.37
N THR A 27 -6.75 -10.01 -9.70
CA THR A 27 -7.85 -9.07 -9.57
C THR A 27 -7.77 -8.44 -8.20
N LEU A 28 -7.70 -7.13 -8.16
CA LEU A 28 -7.63 -6.41 -6.91
C LEU A 28 -9.04 -6.22 -6.36
N ASP A 29 -9.26 -6.68 -5.13
CA ASP A 29 -10.57 -6.54 -4.50
C ASP A 29 -10.63 -5.34 -3.58
N SER A 30 -9.56 -5.07 -2.84
CA SER A 30 -9.57 -3.94 -1.90
C SER A 30 -8.16 -3.48 -1.62
N ILE A 31 -8.06 -2.22 -1.21
CA ILE A 31 -6.83 -1.61 -0.73
C ILE A 31 -7.12 -1.05 0.64
N THR A 32 -6.27 -1.38 1.60
CA THR A 32 -6.38 -0.85 2.95
C THR A 32 -5.12 -0.05 3.26
N ILE A 33 -5.29 1.12 3.83
CA ILE A 33 -4.18 1.98 4.17
C ILE A 33 -4.24 2.28 5.65
N ASN A 34 -3.15 2.01 6.35
CA ASN A 34 -3.01 2.29 7.77
C ASN A 34 -1.82 3.19 8.01
N SER A 35 -2.03 4.18 8.87
CA SER A 35 -0.96 5.08 9.27
C SER A 35 -0.56 4.77 10.70
N ASN A 36 0.71 4.90 10.98
CA ASN A 36 1.25 4.68 12.32
C ASN A 36 1.68 6.00 12.93
N PHE A 37 1.89 5.98 14.23
CA PHE A 37 2.27 7.18 14.95
C PHE A 37 3.62 7.73 14.51
N ASP A 38 4.48 6.87 14.03
CA ASP A 38 5.82 7.29 13.62
C ASP A 38 5.86 7.85 12.21
N GLY A 39 4.71 8.00 11.58
CA GLY A 39 4.66 8.56 10.22
C GLY A 39 4.76 7.51 9.13
N SER A 40 4.95 6.26 9.49
CA SER A 40 4.99 5.22 8.47
C SER A 40 3.58 4.83 8.07
N MET A 41 3.48 4.16 6.94
CA MET A 41 2.22 3.68 6.42
C MET A 41 2.35 2.25 5.95
N VAL A 42 1.25 1.52 6.06
CA VAL A 42 1.17 0.19 5.48
C VAL A 42 0.00 0.18 4.51
N VAL A 43 0.28 -0.21 3.29
CA VAL A 43 -0.74 -0.38 2.27
C VAL A 43 -0.88 -1.87 2.01
N ALA A 44 -2.09 -2.36 2.21
CA ALA A 44 -2.39 -3.77 1.98
C ALA A 44 -3.29 -3.91 0.78
N LEU A 45 -2.89 -4.72 -0.16
CA LEU A 45 -3.69 -5.04 -1.33
C LEU A 45 -4.25 -6.44 -1.17
N ASN A 46 -5.55 -6.57 -1.34
CA ASN A 46 -6.21 -7.86 -1.23
C ASN A 46 -6.94 -8.15 -2.52
N GLY A 47 -6.75 -9.35 -3.02
CA GLY A 47 -7.38 -9.72 -4.26
C GLY A 47 -7.30 -11.20 -4.50
N ARG A 48 -7.35 -11.60 -5.74
CA ARG A 48 -7.37 -13.00 -6.11
C ARG A 48 -6.60 -13.22 -7.39
N ARG A 49 -6.00 -14.38 -7.48
CA ARG A 49 -5.44 -14.81 -8.74
C ARG A 49 -6.57 -15.16 -9.69
N ASN A 50 -6.25 -15.28 -10.97
CA ASN A 50 -7.28 -15.61 -11.94
C ASN A 50 -7.86 -17.00 -11.73
N ASN A 51 -7.24 -17.84 -10.91
CA ASN A 51 -7.81 -19.13 -10.54
C ASN A 51 -8.65 -19.06 -9.27
N GLY A 52 -8.87 -17.86 -8.73
CA GLY A 52 -9.72 -17.66 -7.56
C GLY A 52 -9.02 -17.76 -6.23
N VAL A 53 -7.73 -18.06 -6.21
CA VAL A 53 -6.99 -18.19 -4.95
C VAL A 53 -6.75 -16.81 -4.36
N PRO A 54 -7.09 -16.58 -3.08
CA PRO A 54 -6.86 -15.28 -2.46
C PRO A 54 -5.39 -14.95 -2.35
N VAL A 55 -5.08 -13.67 -2.50
CA VAL A 55 -3.73 -13.17 -2.42
C VAL A 55 -3.74 -11.88 -1.63
N SER A 56 -2.75 -11.68 -0.77
CA SER A 56 -2.55 -10.40 -0.11
C SER A 56 -1.12 -9.96 -0.24
N LEU A 57 -0.94 -8.65 -0.35
CA LEU A 57 0.36 -8.03 -0.43
C LEU A 57 0.37 -6.83 0.48
N SER A 58 1.39 -6.71 1.33
CA SER A 58 1.55 -5.54 2.18
C SER A 58 2.84 -4.84 1.84
N VAL A 59 2.76 -3.53 1.76
CA VAL A 59 3.91 -2.68 1.51
C VAL A 59 3.97 -1.63 2.61
N SER A 60 5.11 -1.52 3.26
CA SER A 60 5.34 -0.49 4.26
C SER A 60 6.19 0.61 3.69
N THR A 61 5.84 1.85 4.04
CA THR A 61 6.59 3.00 3.57
C THR A 61 6.46 4.13 4.57
N GLY A 62 7.21 5.16 4.38
CA GLY A 62 7.14 6.33 5.24
C GLY A 62 8.40 6.49 6.01
N ALA A 63 8.31 6.57 7.32
CA ALA A 63 9.43 6.92 8.18
C ALA A 63 10.46 5.81 8.31
N GLU A 64 10.58 5.01 7.33
CA GLU A 64 11.54 3.94 7.31
C GLU A 64 12.95 4.49 7.35
N ASN A 65 13.75 4.04 8.26
CA ASN A 65 15.09 4.58 8.38
C ASN A 65 16.11 3.74 7.64
N GLY A 66 15.73 2.81 6.88
CA GLY A 66 16.62 2.07 6.03
C GLY A 66 17.60 1.22 6.75
N SER A 67 17.32 0.92 7.88
CA SER A 67 18.24 0.14 8.59
C SER A 67 18.72 -1.02 7.83
N ASP A 68 18.85 -1.00 7.39
CA ASP A 68 19.17 -1.89 6.83
C ASP A 68 19.54 -2.22 6.60
#